data_88703fd35941c165570e79f5b4034f16
#
_entry.id   88703fd35941c165570e79f5b4034f16
#
_cell.length_a   1.000
_cell.length_b   1.000
_cell.length_c   1.000
_cell.angle_alpha   90.00
_cell.angle_beta   90.00
_cell.angle_gamma   90.00
#
_symmetry.space_group_name_H-M   'P 1'
#
loop_
_entity.id
_entity.type
_entity.pdbx_description
1 polymer ?
#
loop_
_entity_poly.entity_id
_entity_poly.type
_entity_poly.pdbx_seq_one_letter_code
_entity_poly.pdbx_strand_id
1 'polypeptide(L)'
;MFNLTRRQILKGTAASASAMILGGTLGSARQASAATELTAVEWGGGVVDAMKQIESKQDKVQVNWVLHQGGSGAILPKIKATWPNAEYDYVAGWEGSFTGMLKEDWLVPVTVDTVPNLADIPEKIIVKSAKGDWMAVPRAVGGIYFAYRDDISPVKLKSIDDLFDPSLKGKICWPGPTQSMMLQIVALALHDGGDENNMEPGWALMKKLAETGNIGRIAVTDTDFTTSLTSGETALGFYSEPQLTSVAQSFPLVRLTKQEGLPTFLYQSGFAVFKNRPNLEATLQFINHCISPEMSTIYAEVAGEAPLNVKAKTPDALKHLAFTAEEFDKYVYVPDFNVVLTQQDAWTKRWENEIAPLL
;
A
#
# COMPACT_ATOMS: atom_id res chain seq x y z
N MET A 1 57.03 18.84 -20.56
CA MET A 1 56.18 18.56 -19.39
C MET A 1 56.12 19.82 -18.54
N PHE A 2 55.07 20.60 -18.63
CA PHE A 2 54.86 21.80 -17.81
C PHE A 2 53.70 21.52 -16.85
N ASN A 3 53.99 21.43 -15.58
CA ASN A 3 53.02 21.31 -14.50
C ASN A 3 52.44 22.69 -14.18
N LEU A 4 51.20 22.91 -14.48
CA LEU A 4 50.44 24.09 -14.03
C LEU A 4 49.69 23.75 -12.73
N THR A 5 50.03 24.47 -11.65
CA THR A 5 49.39 24.32 -10.34
C THR A 5 48.05 25.08 -10.26
N ARG A 6 47.14 24.55 -9.45
CA ARG A 6 45.76 25.05 -9.22
C ARG A 6 45.63 26.56 -8.82
N ARG A 7 46.75 27.23 -8.55
CA ARG A 7 46.79 28.64 -8.10
C ARG A 7 46.92 29.66 -9.23
N GLN A 8 47.08 29.23 -10.49
CA GLN A 8 47.28 30.13 -11.64
C GLN A 8 46.07 30.37 -12.50
N ILE A 9 44.94 29.71 -12.21
CA ILE A 9 43.67 29.84 -12.96
C ILE A 9 42.76 30.98 -12.42
N LEU A 10 43.08 31.60 -11.29
CA LEU A 10 42.24 32.59 -10.62
C LEU A 10 42.66 34.07 -10.81
N LYS A 11 43.50 34.38 -11.80
CA LYS A 11 43.84 35.79 -12.10
C LYS A 11 43.81 36.02 -13.61
N GLY A 12 42.66 36.47 -14.06
CA GLY A 12 42.55 37.00 -15.42
C GLY A 12 41.09 37.02 -15.93
N THR A 13 40.34 38.01 -15.55
CA THR A 13 39.47 38.78 -16.45
C THR A 13 38.68 39.81 -15.61
N ALA A 14 39.27 40.99 -15.50
CA ALA A 14 38.53 42.21 -15.23
C ALA A 14 38.64 43.08 -16.49
N ALA A 15 37.56 43.75 -16.79
CA ALA A 15 37.41 44.86 -17.72
C ALA A 15 37.10 44.52 -19.21
N SER A 16 35.84 44.68 -19.60
CA SER A 16 35.46 45.65 -20.65
C SER A 16 33.94 45.84 -20.62
N ALA A 17 33.51 46.97 -20.08
CA ALA A 17 32.15 47.51 -20.25
C ALA A 17 32.03 48.09 -21.69
N SER A 18 31.03 47.65 -22.42
CA SER A 18 30.53 48.39 -23.58
C SER A 18 29.01 48.23 -23.62
N ALA A 19 28.34 49.30 -23.34
CA ALA A 19 26.90 49.46 -23.45
C ALA A 19 26.47 49.32 -24.92
N MET A 20 25.54 48.44 -25.21
CA MET A 20 24.63 48.52 -26.34
C MET A 20 23.20 48.39 -25.84
N ILE A 21 22.51 49.53 -25.78
CA ILE A 21 21.06 49.63 -25.64
C ILE A 21 20.48 49.24 -27.00
N LEU A 22 19.85 48.10 -27.08
CA LEU A 22 18.89 47.78 -28.12
C LEU A 22 17.67 47.16 -27.45
N GLY A 23 16.54 47.86 -27.61
CA GLY A 23 15.25 47.44 -27.07
C GLY A 23 14.85 46.06 -27.57
N GLY A 24 14.72 45.15 -26.63
CA GLY A 24 14.15 43.80 -26.80
C GLY A 24 13.24 43.56 -25.63
N THR A 25 11.99 43.26 -25.94
CA THR A 25 10.89 42.91 -25.07
C THR A 25 11.39 42.12 -23.86
N LEU A 26 11.17 42.64 -22.65
CA LEU A 26 11.25 41.89 -21.38
C LEU A 26 10.22 40.77 -21.43
N GLY A 27 10.59 39.66 -22.07
CA GLY A 27 9.98 38.40 -21.78
C GLY A 27 10.32 38.12 -20.32
N SER A 28 9.31 38.21 -19.45
CA SER A 28 9.40 37.74 -18.07
C SER A 28 9.85 36.28 -18.14
N ALA A 29 11.15 36.03 -17.92
CA ALA A 29 11.63 34.71 -17.59
C ALA A 29 10.83 34.31 -16.35
N ARG A 30 9.83 33.45 -16.53
CA ARG A 30 9.19 32.72 -15.43
C ARG A 30 10.34 32.02 -14.73
N GLN A 31 10.72 32.54 -13.58
CA GLN A 31 11.60 31.83 -12.67
C GLN A 31 10.92 30.50 -12.43
N ALA A 32 11.46 29.43 -12.98
CA ALA A 32 10.98 28.10 -12.64
C ALA A 32 11.16 27.96 -11.13
N SER A 33 10.05 28.01 -10.40
CA SER A 33 10.06 27.72 -8.97
C SER A 33 10.59 26.29 -8.84
N ALA A 34 11.62 26.10 -8.02
CA ALA A 34 12.10 24.75 -7.72
C ALA A 34 10.92 23.93 -7.18
N ALA A 35 10.79 22.70 -7.62
CA ALA A 35 9.76 21.79 -7.12
C ALA A 35 9.86 21.65 -5.60
N THR A 36 8.73 21.62 -4.91
CA THR A 36 8.70 21.39 -3.46
C THR A 36 9.03 19.93 -3.17
N GLU A 37 10.03 19.70 -2.33
CA GLU A 37 10.38 18.33 -1.91
C GLU A 37 9.43 17.86 -0.81
N LEU A 38 8.79 16.71 -1.01
CA LEU A 38 8.00 15.98 -0.02
C LEU A 38 8.69 14.68 0.36
N THR A 39 8.47 14.21 1.58
CA THR A 39 8.84 12.86 2.00
C THR A 39 7.58 12.06 2.29
N ALA A 40 7.40 10.94 1.60
CA ALA A 40 6.20 10.13 1.69
C ALA A 40 6.51 8.65 1.88
N VAL A 41 5.68 7.96 2.66
CA VAL A 41 5.75 6.50 2.79
C VAL A 41 4.74 5.86 1.85
N GLU A 42 5.21 4.90 1.05
CA GLU A 42 4.38 4.17 0.09
C GLU A 42 4.72 2.67 0.09
N TRP A 43 3.84 1.86 -0.45
CA TRP A 43 4.05 0.43 -0.66
C TRP A 43 5.01 0.19 -1.82
N GLY A 44 5.74 -0.93 -1.76
CA GLY A 44 6.68 -1.33 -2.81
C GLY A 44 6.00 -1.85 -4.09
N GLY A 45 6.81 -2.20 -5.08
CA GLY A 45 6.36 -2.79 -6.33
C GLY A 45 5.47 -1.87 -7.15
N GLY A 46 4.43 -2.43 -7.77
CA GLY A 46 3.51 -1.71 -8.65
C GLY A 46 2.89 -0.45 -8.05
N VAL A 47 2.72 -0.40 -6.74
CA VAL A 47 2.14 0.76 -6.04
C VAL A 47 3.06 1.97 -6.13
N VAL A 48 4.33 1.85 -5.72
CA VAL A 48 5.29 2.96 -5.84
C VAL A 48 5.60 3.29 -7.30
N ASP A 49 5.57 2.31 -8.19
CA ASP A 49 5.79 2.54 -9.62
C ASP A 49 4.64 3.37 -10.23
N ALA A 50 3.39 3.10 -9.85
CA ALA A 50 2.24 3.92 -10.22
C ALA A 50 2.39 5.35 -9.69
N MET A 51 2.79 5.51 -8.43
CA MET A 51 2.95 6.83 -7.81
C MET A 51 4.08 7.64 -8.47
N LYS A 52 5.18 7.02 -8.87
CA LYS A 52 6.25 7.68 -9.65
C LYS A 52 5.78 8.11 -11.05
N GLN A 53 4.93 7.29 -11.70
CA GLN A 53 4.32 7.71 -12.97
C GLN A 53 3.40 8.91 -12.78
N ILE A 54 2.58 8.92 -11.72
CA ILE A 54 1.70 10.04 -11.36
C ILE A 54 2.52 11.30 -11.04
N GLU A 55 3.59 11.17 -10.25
CA GLU A 55 4.52 12.25 -9.94
C GLU A 55 5.09 12.88 -11.21
N SER A 56 5.48 12.07 -12.20
CA SER A 56 6.05 12.54 -13.46
C SER A 56 5.07 13.35 -14.34
N LYS A 57 3.77 13.39 -14.02
CA LYS A 57 2.75 14.15 -14.74
C LYS A 57 2.58 15.60 -14.25
N GLN A 58 3.41 16.02 -13.29
CA GLN A 58 3.41 17.39 -12.75
C GLN A 58 4.86 17.80 -12.43
N ASP A 59 5.09 19.10 -12.25
CA ASP A 59 6.42 19.72 -12.03
C ASP A 59 6.52 20.54 -10.72
N LYS A 60 5.46 20.54 -9.90
CA LYS A 60 5.37 21.35 -8.67
C LYS A 60 5.96 20.67 -7.46
N VAL A 61 5.96 19.34 -7.44
CA VAL A 61 6.37 18.51 -6.32
C VAL A 61 7.33 17.43 -6.79
N GLN A 62 8.36 17.20 -6.01
CA GLN A 62 9.25 16.04 -6.10
C GLN A 62 9.14 15.24 -4.80
N VAL A 63 9.02 13.91 -4.91
CA VAL A 63 8.77 13.06 -3.74
C VAL A 63 9.96 12.16 -3.45
N ASN A 64 10.46 12.25 -2.22
CA ASN A 64 11.37 11.27 -1.65
C ASN A 64 10.54 10.07 -1.15
N TRP A 65 10.53 8.99 -1.92
CA TRP A 65 9.76 7.79 -1.63
C TRP A 65 10.44 6.90 -0.59
N VAL A 66 9.81 6.75 0.57
CA VAL A 66 10.19 5.79 1.60
C VAL A 66 9.25 4.60 1.51
N LEU A 67 9.80 3.39 1.45
CA LEU A 67 8.98 2.19 1.35
C LEU A 67 8.60 1.64 2.72
N HIS A 68 7.38 1.15 2.86
CA HIS A 68 6.96 0.39 4.03
C HIS A 68 7.91 -0.78 4.30
N GLN A 69 8.27 -0.95 5.57
CA GLN A 69 9.07 -2.07 6.04
C GLN A 69 8.31 -2.77 7.17
N GLY A 70 8.03 -4.05 7.00
CA GLY A 70 7.31 -4.85 8.00
C GLY A 70 5.80 -4.69 7.97
N GLY A 71 5.23 -4.17 6.88
CA GLY A 71 3.78 -4.08 6.67
C GLY A 71 3.07 -2.97 7.43
N SER A 72 1.74 -3.01 7.41
CA SER A 72 0.85 -1.96 7.94
C SER A 72 1.00 -1.73 9.45
N GLY A 73 1.27 -2.79 10.22
CA GLY A 73 1.42 -2.70 11.67
C GLY A 73 2.72 -2.04 12.12
N ALA A 74 3.74 -2.01 11.26
CA ALA A 74 5.07 -1.54 11.63
C ALA A 74 5.26 -0.01 11.51
N ILE A 75 4.37 0.71 10.82
CA ILE A 75 4.52 2.16 10.61
C ILE A 75 4.16 2.98 11.86
N LEU A 76 3.16 2.55 12.63
CA LEU A 76 2.67 3.30 13.79
C LEU A 76 3.75 3.49 14.87
N PRO A 77 4.49 2.47 15.33
CA PRO A 77 5.59 2.64 16.27
C PRO A 77 6.69 3.57 15.76
N LYS A 78 7.01 3.54 14.46
CA LYS A 78 8.03 4.41 13.86
C LYS A 78 7.62 5.88 13.93
N ILE A 79 6.37 6.20 13.58
CA ILE A 79 5.85 7.57 13.69
C ILE A 79 5.82 8.02 15.15
N LYS A 80 5.37 7.16 16.04
CA LYS A 80 5.29 7.45 17.48
C LYS A 80 6.65 7.79 18.08
N ALA A 81 7.72 7.15 17.64
CA ALA A 81 9.08 7.38 18.11
C ALA A 81 9.62 8.77 17.77
N THR A 82 9.15 9.41 16.69
CA THR A 82 9.61 10.73 16.23
C THR A 82 8.61 11.86 16.50
N TRP A 83 7.37 11.53 16.89
CA TRP A 83 6.34 12.52 17.15
C TRP A 83 6.73 13.49 18.30
N PRO A 84 6.47 14.83 18.21
CA PRO A 84 5.69 15.54 17.19
C PRO A 84 6.47 15.98 15.94
N ASN A 85 7.72 15.60 15.78
CA ASN A 85 8.56 15.94 14.63
C ASN A 85 8.41 14.87 13.54
N ALA A 86 7.20 14.79 12.94
CA ALA A 86 6.93 13.82 11.88
C ALA A 86 7.95 13.95 10.75
N GLU A 87 8.54 12.83 10.33
CA GLU A 87 9.53 12.79 9.24
C GLU A 87 8.86 12.78 7.85
N TYR A 88 7.58 12.39 7.80
CA TYR A 88 6.81 12.21 6.57
C TYR A 88 5.77 13.29 6.40
N ASP A 89 5.58 13.80 5.17
CA ASP A 89 4.51 14.73 4.85
C ASP A 89 3.16 14.01 4.78
N TYR A 90 3.18 12.78 4.23
CA TYR A 90 2.04 11.86 4.28
C TYR A 90 2.51 10.40 4.33
N VAL A 91 1.61 9.54 4.75
CA VAL A 91 1.77 8.08 4.69
C VAL A 91 0.62 7.51 3.89
N ALA A 92 0.92 6.75 2.85
CA ALA A 92 -0.05 5.90 2.20
C ALA A 92 -0.29 4.65 3.06
N GLY A 93 -1.55 4.27 3.18
CA GLY A 93 -1.95 3.15 4.03
C GLY A 93 -3.36 2.68 3.68
N TRP A 94 -3.96 1.97 4.58
CA TRP A 94 -5.33 1.47 4.51
C TRP A 94 -6.02 1.59 5.87
N GLU A 95 -7.34 1.29 5.95
CA GLU A 95 -8.17 1.62 7.13
C GLU A 95 -7.53 1.27 8.47
N GLY A 96 -6.90 0.10 8.58
CA GLY A 96 -6.23 -0.32 9.80
C GLY A 96 -5.15 0.66 10.27
N SER A 97 -4.29 1.13 9.35
CA SER A 97 -3.26 2.12 9.66
C SER A 97 -3.88 3.49 10.00
N PHE A 98 -4.90 3.91 9.24
CA PHE A 98 -5.56 5.20 9.46
C PHE A 98 -6.26 5.26 10.82
N THR A 99 -6.93 4.19 11.22
CA THR A 99 -7.57 4.07 12.53
C THR A 99 -6.55 4.25 13.67
N GLY A 100 -5.36 3.65 13.53
CA GLY A 100 -4.27 3.83 14.49
C GLY A 100 -3.77 5.27 14.57
N MET A 101 -3.52 5.91 13.42
CA MET A 101 -3.05 7.31 13.34
C MET A 101 -4.11 8.30 13.87
N LEU A 102 -5.39 8.02 13.62
CA LEU A 102 -6.50 8.83 14.10
C LEU A 102 -6.60 8.82 15.64
N LYS A 103 -6.41 7.66 16.28
CA LYS A 103 -6.39 7.53 17.75
C LYS A 103 -5.30 8.39 18.41
N GLU A 104 -4.17 8.57 17.74
CA GLU A 104 -3.02 9.35 18.25
C GLU A 104 -3.13 10.86 17.89
N ASP A 105 -4.20 11.29 17.21
CA ASP A 105 -4.43 12.69 16.80
C ASP A 105 -3.31 13.28 15.93
N TRP A 106 -2.70 12.49 15.04
CA TRP A 106 -1.60 12.94 14.20
C TRP A 106 -2.03 13.61 12.90
N LEU A 107 -3.27 13.42 12.46
CA LEU A 107 -3.72 13.70 11.10
C LEU A 107 -4.34 15.08 10.93
N VAL A 108 -4.13 15.67 9.75
CA VAL A 108 -4.80 16.89 9.31
C VAL A 108 -6.19 16.54 8.79
N PRO A 109 -7.26 17.25 9.20
CA PRO A 109 -8.55 17.16 8.52
C PRO A 109 -8.44 17.60 7.06
N VAL A 110 -9.13 16.89 6.17
CA VAL A 110 -9.21 17.24 4.74
C VAL A 110 -10.64 17.57 4.35
N THR A 111 -10.80 18.44 3.39
CA THR A 111 -12.11 18.90 2.88
C THR A 111 -12.07 19.00 1.36
N VAL A 112 -13.24 19.13 0.74
CA VAL A 112 -13.34 19.40 -0.71
C VAL A 112 -12.69 20.74 -1.11
N ASP A 113 -12.56 21.70 -0.19
CA ASP A 113 -11.88 22.96 -0.46
C ASP A 113 -10.35 22.76 -0.53
N THR A 114 -9.79 21.87 0.29
CA THR A 114 -8.35 21.57 0.33
C THR A 114 -7.94 20.49 -0.67
N VAL A 115 -8.85 19.54 -0.97
CA VAL A 115 -8.67 18.42 -1.91
C VAL A 115 -9.92 18.30 -2.79
N PRO A 116 -10.07 19.13 -3.83
CA PRO A 116 -11.29 19.25 -4.64
C PRO A 116 -11.78 17.92 -5.26
N ASN A 117 -10.88 17.05 -5.67
CA ASN A 117 -11.27 15.75 -6.26
C ASN A 117 -11.94 14.78 -5.25
N LEU A 118 -11.97 15.10 -3.95
CA LEU A 118 -12.80 14.37 -2.97
C LEU A 118 -14.30 14.46 -3.28
N ALA A 119 -14.76 15.48 -4.00
CA ALA A 119 -16.15 15.57 -4.46
C ALA A 119 -16.57 14.40 -5.36
N ASP A 120 -15.61 13.72 -5.98
CA ASP A 120 -15.83 12.57 -6.86
C ASP A 120 -15.59 11.21 -6.17
N ILE A 121 -15.40 11.21 -4.86
CA ILE A 121 -15.21 10.01 -4.02
C ILE A 121 -16.47 9.75 -3.20
N PRO A 122 -17.01 8.50 -3.16
CA PRO A 122 -18.18 8.18 -2.35
C PRO A 122 -17.94 8.44 -0.86
N GLU A 123 -18.78 9.27 -0.23
CA GLU A 123 -18.61 9.70 1.17
C GLU A 123 -18.60 8.54 2.19
N LYS A 124 -19.28 7.44 1.89
CA LYS A 124 -19.38 6.26 2.77
C LYS A 124 -18.05 5.63 3.15
N ILE A 125 -17.02 5.82 2.29
CA ILE A 125 -15.73 5.16 2.41
C ILE A 125 -14.64 6.09 2.95
N ILE A 126 -14.99 7.27 3.45
CA ILE A 126 -14.03 8.24 3.98
C ILE A 126 -13.85 8.01 5.47
N VAL A 127 -12.60 7.85 5.90
CA VAL A 127 -12.26 7.75 7.33
C VAL A 127 -12.55 9.07 8.03
N LYS A 128 -13.43 9.05 9.01
CA LYS A 128 -13.90 10.23 9.74
C LYS A 128 -13.44 10.22 11.20
N SER A 129 -13.15 11.41 11.72
CA SER A 129 -13.00 11.63 13.15
C SER A 129 -14.33 11.45 13.90
N ALA A 130 -14.29 11.36 15.23
CA ALA A 130 -15.49 11.36 16.06
C ALA A 130 -16.37 12.63 15.88
N LYS A 131 -15.80 13.72 15.32
CA LYS A 131 -16.51 14.96 15.01
C LYS A 131 -17.08 14.99 13.58
N GLY A 132 -16.82 13.94 12.80
CA GLY A 132 -17.26 13.84 11.41
C GLY A 132 -16.30 14.44 10.38
N ASP A 133 -15.13 14.95 10.80
CA ASP A 133 -14.11 15.46 9.87
C ASP A 133 -13.48 14.32 9.08
N TRP A 134 -13.19 14.55 7.82
CA TRP A 134 -12.48 13.59 6.98
C TRP A 134 -11.00 13.60 7.31
N MET A 135 -10.43 12.45 7.67
CA MET A 135 -9.08 12.33 8.23
C MET A 135 -8.10 11.56 7.35
N ALA A 136 -8.57 11.00 6.25
CA ALA A 136 -7.74 10.38 5.22
C ALA A 136 -8.35 10.67 3.85
N VAL A 137 -7.52 10.69 2.82
CA VAL A 137 -7.94 10.84 1.42
C VAL A 137 -7.96 9.45 0.78
N PRO A 138 -9.14 8.89 0.48
CA PRO A 138 -9.25 7.59 -0.17
C PRO A 138 -8.70 7.64 -1.60
N ARG A 139 -7.99 6.60 -2.02
CA ARG A 139 -7.40 6.49 -3.36
C ARG A 139 -8.05 5.37 -4.18
N ALA A 140 -8.05 4.17 -3.63
CA ALA A 140 -8.48 2.97 -4.35
C ALA A 140 -9.00 1.89 -3.39
N VAL A 141 -9.65 0.87 -3.94
CA VAL A 141 -10.01 -0.36 -3.23
C VAL A 141 -9.18 -1.51 -3.77
N GLY A 142 -8.55 -2.23 -2.87
CA GLY A 142 -7.90 -3.50 -3.13
C GLY A 142 -8.50 -4.62 -2.31
N GLY A 143 -7.93 -5.81 -2.46
CA GLY A 143 -8.32 -6.99 -1.70
C GLY A 143 -7.12 -7.76 -1.19
N ILE A 144 -7.29 -8.47 -0.08
CA ILE A 144 -6.37 -9.48 0.42
C ILE A 144 -7.13 -10.81 0.40
N TYR A 145 -6.59 -11.80 -0.29
CA TYR A 145 -7.28 -13.07 -0.52
C TYR A 145 -6.30 -14.15 -0.99
N PHE A 146 -6.78 -15.38 -1.08
CA PHE A 146 -6.01 -16.49 -1.62
C PHE A 146 -5.91 -16.44 -3.14
N ALA A 147 -4.72 -16.76 -3.66
CA ALA A 147 -4.50 -16.92 -5.07
C ALA A 147 -3.43 -18.01 -5.33
N TYR A 148 -3.46 -18.61 -6.52
CA TYR A 148 -2.45 -19.58 -6.92
C TYR A 148 -2.08 -19.44 -8.39
N ARG A 149 -0.85 -19.81 -8.74
CA ARG A 149 -0.37 -19.94 -10.11
C ARG A 149 -0.93 -21.23 -10.72
N ASP A 150 -1.75 -21.11 -11.77
CA ASP A 150 -2.44 -22.25 -12.39
C ASP A 150 -1.47 -23.21 -13.11
N ASP A 151 -0.31 -22.68 -13.53
CA ASP A 151 0.71 -23.44 -14.27
C ASP A 151 1.58 -24.34 -13.37
N ILE A 152 1.73 -24.03 -12.07
CA ILE A 152 2.63 -24.78 -11.17
C ILE A 152 1.99 -25.23 -9.86
N SER A 153 0.78 -24.77 -9.54
CA SER A 153 0.12 -25.21 -8.31
C SER A 153 -0.36 -26.66 -8.43
N PRO A 154 0.09 -27.56 -7.55
CA PRO A 154 -0.37 -28.96 -7.56
C PRO A 154 -1.83 -29.09 -7.09
N VAL A 155 -2.36 -28.07 -6.41
CA VAL A 155 -3.72 -28.04 -5.88
C VAL A 155 -4.47 -26.84 -6.45
N LYS A 156 -5.70 -27.05 -6.91
CA LYS A 156 -6.66 -25.99 -7.23
C LYS A 156 -7.47 -25.70 -5.98
N LEU A 157 -7.03 -24.71 -5.22
CA LEU A 157 -7.57 -24.34 -3.92
C LEU A 157 -9.07 -24.00 -4.02
N LYS A 158 -9.88 -24.60 -3.17
CA LYS A 158 -11.34 -24.40 -3.07
C LYS A 158 -11.80 -24.11 -1.65
N SER A 159 -11.03 -24.54 -0.65
CA SER A 159 -11.30 -24.33 0.77
C SER A 159 -10.00 -24.20 1.56
N ILE A 160 -10.10 -23.80 2.80
CA ILE A 160 -8.97 -23.80 3.75
C ILE A 160 -8.39 -25.21 3.95
N ASP A 161 -9.22 -26.25 3.88
CA ASP A 161 -8.76 -27.65 4.04
C ASP A 161 -7.72 -28.04 2.99
N ASP A 162 -7.83 -27.50 1.79
CA ASP A 162 -6.88 -27.80 0.70
C ASP A 162 -5.45 -27.32 1.00
N LEU A 163 -5.27 -26.35 1.92
CA LEU A 163 -3.94 -25.91 2.37
C LEU A 163 -3.14 -27.02 3.05
N PHE A 164 -3.80 -28.06 3.52
CA PHE A 164 -3.20 -29.20 4.22
C PHE A 164 -2.84 -30.37 3.29
N ASP A 165 -3.09 -30.25 1.98
CA ASP A 165 -2.75 -31.29 1.01
C ASP A 165 -1.22 -31.50 0.98
N PRO A 166 -0.74 -32.75 1.15
CA PRO A 166 0.70 -33.05 1.19
C PRO A 166 1.47 -32.68 -0.09
N SER A 167 0.79 -32.57 -1.23
CA SER A 167 1.41 -32.14 -2.49
C SER A 167 1.85 -30.68 -2.47
N LEU A 168 1.35 -29.88 -1.51
CA LEU A 168 1.74 -28.47 -1.30
C LEU A 168 3.03 -28.32 -0.50
N LYS A 169 3.76 -29.38 -0.19
CA LYS A 169 5.00 -29.28 0.61
C LYS A 169 5.96 -28.23 0.04
N GLY A 170 6.25 -27.19 0.85
CA GLY A 170 7.09 -26.06 0.46
C GLY A 170 6.50 -25.16 -0.63
N LYS A 171 5.19 -25.21 -0.93
CA LYS A 171 4.57 -24.48 -2.04
C LYS A 171 3.71 -23.29 -1.63
N ILE A 172 3.53 -23.05 -0.35
CA ILE A 172 2.75 -21.90 0.15
C ILE A 172 3.68 -20.75 0.51
N CYS A 173 3.41 -19.55 -0.03
CA CYS A 173 3.95 -18.28 0.45
C CYS A 173 2.96 -17.67 1.44
N TRP A 174 3.37 -17.59 2.71
CA TRP A 174 2.50 -17.10 3.78
C TRP A 174 2.96 -15.73 4.26
N PRO A 175 2.05 -14.76 4.50
CA PRO A 175 2.46 -13.43 5.00
C PRO A 175 2.97 -13.52 6.44
N GLY A 176 4.00 -12.74 6.74
CA GLY A 176 4.48 -12.51 8.10
C GLY A 176 3.42 -11.81 8.97
N PRO A 177 3.58 -11.81 10.29
CA PRO A 177 2.54 -11.39 11.23
C PRO A 177 2.10 -9.93 11.08
N THR A 178 3.00 -9.04 10.66
CA THR A 178 2.68 -7.60 10.49
C THR A 178 2.27 -7.25 9.05
N GLN A 179 2.46 -8.16 8.10
CA GLN A 179 2.32 -7.86 6.67
C GLN A 179 0.85 -7.59 6.27
N SER A 180 -0.08 -8.35 6.82
CA SER A 180 -1.52 -8.20 6.58
C SER A 180 -2.33 -8.10 7.89
N MET A 181 -1.73 -7.60 8.96
CA MET A 181 -2.37 -7.41 10.27
C MET A 181 -3.06 -8.69 10.81
N MET A 182 -2.46 -9.86 10.59
CA MET A 182 -2.99 -11.16 10.98
C MET A 182 -4.30 -11.59 10.28
N LEU A 183 -4.71 -10.92 9.20
CA LEU A 183 -5.92 -11.32 8.45
C LEU A 183 -5.84 -12.75 7.90
N GLN A 184 -4.63 -13.26 7.62
CA GLN A 184 -4.42 -14.65 7.27
C GLN A 184 -4.83 -15.63 8.38
N ILE A 185 -4.69 -15.24 9.65
CA ILE A 185 -5.14 -16.05 10.80
C ILE A 185 -6.64 -15.86 11.02
N VAL A 186 -7.17 -14.64 10.80
CA VAL A 186 -8.62 -14.40 10.80
C VAL A 186 -9.29 -15.27 9.73
N ALA A 187 -8.72 -15.40 8.53
CA ALA A 187 -9.23 -16.27 7.48
C ALA A 187 -9.33 -17.75 7.93
N LEU A 188 -8.30 -18.24 8.66
CA LEU A 188 -8.33 -19.56 9.24
C LEU A 188 -9.38 -19.67 10.37
N ALA A 189 -9.52 -18.65 11.21
CA ALA A 189 -10.49 -18.62 12.29
C ALA A 189 -11.94 -18.71 11.75
N LEU A 190 -12.24 -17.91 10.70
CA LEU A 190 -13.55 -17.93 10.05
C LEU A 190 -13.96 -19.31 9.53
N HIS A 191 -12.99 -20.12 9.08
CA HIS A 191 -13.25 -21.47 8.60
C HIS A 191 -13.84 -22.39 9.69
N ASP A 192 -13.36 -22.26 10.93
CA ASP A 192 -13.78 -23.07 12.06
C ASP A 192 -14.68 -22.29 13.06
N GLY A 193 -15.42 -21.27 12.55
CA GLY A 193 -16.44 -20.56 13.32
C GLY A 193 -15.91 -19.55 14.34
N GLY A 194 -14.66 -19.13 14.20
CA GLY A 194 -14.06 -18.00 14.92
C GLY A 194 -14.12 -16.70 14.12
N ASP A 195 -13.53 -15.66 14.66
CA ASP A 195 -13.34 -14.33 14.05
C ASP A 195 -12.20 -13.59 14.77
N GLU A 196 -12.02 -12.28 14.53
CA GLU A 196 -11.01 -11.46 15.23
C GLU A 196 -11.23 -11.32 16.75
N ASN A 197 -12.46 -11.63 17.25
CA ASN A 197 -12.75 -11.67 18.70
C ASN A 197 -12.48 -13.05 19.30
N ASN A 198 -12.47 -14.09 18.47
CA ASN A 198 -12.18 -15.48 18.84
C ASN A 198 -11.21 -16.12 17.86
N MET A 199 -9.93 -15.85 18.04
CA MET A 199 -8.86 -16.34 17.15
C MET A 199 -8.37 -17.76 17.45
N GLU A 200 -8.87 -18.44 18.49
CA GLU A 200 -8.39 -19.76 18.91
C GLU A 200 -8.50 -20.84 17.79
N PRO A 201 -9.63 -20.92 17.04
CA PRO A 201 -9.70 -21.86 15.91
C PRO A 201 -8.63 -21.55 14.84
N GLY A 202 -8.40 -20.28 14.53
CA GLY A 202 -7.40 -19.83 13.56
C GLY A 202 -5.97 -20.20 13.98
N TRP A 203 -5.63 -20.01 15.25
CA TRP A 203 -4.31 -20.40 15.77
C TRP A 203 -4.11 -21.91 15.74
N ALA A 204 -5.13 -22.71 16.05
CA ALA A 204 -5.08 -24.16 15.99
C ALA A 204 -4.80 -24.63 14.55
N LEU A 205 -5.51 -24.08 13.55
CA LEU A 205 -5.27 -24.38 12.14
C LEU A 205 -3.90 -23.89 11.67
N MET A 206 -3.46 -22.69 12.10
CA MET A 206 -2.15 -22.16 11.73
C MET A 206 -1.01 -23.07 12.24
N LYS A 207 -1.12 -23.54 13.49
CA LYS A 207 -0.15 -24.49 14.05
C LYS A 207 -0.12 -25.78 13.24
N LYS A 208 -1.29 -26.35 12.96
CA LYS A 208 -1.41 -27.55 12.11
C LYS A 208 -0.78 -27.30 10.73
N LEU A 209 -1.04 -26.15 10.10
CA LEU A 209 -0.47 -25.81 8.78
C LEU A 209 1.06 -25.70 8.83
N ALA A 210 1.62 -25.04 9.85
CA ALA A 210 3.07 -24.94 10.04
C ALA A 210 3.72 -26.34 10.17
N GLU A 211 3.09 -27.27 10.91
CA GLU A 211 3.59 -28.65 11.10
C GLU A 211 3.56 -29.50 9.82
N THR A 212 2.78 -29.14 8.78
CA THR A 212 2.76 -29.90 7.50
C THR A 212 4.03 -29.73 6.69
N GLY A 213 4.76 -28.62 6.87
CA GLY A 213 5.85 -28.20 6.00
C GLY A 213 5.38 -27.71 4.63
N ASN A 214 4.09 -27.36 4.46
CA ASN A 214 3.53 -26.84 3.22
C ASN A 214 3.94 -25.38 2.99
N ILE A 215 4.19 -24.61 4.07
CA ILE A 215 4.72 -23.25 3.97
C ILE A 215 6.19 -23.33 3.58
N GLY A 216 6.52 -22.84 2.38
CA GLY A 216 7.89 -22.77 1.87
C GLY A 216 8.54 -21.41 2.08
N ARG A 217 7.74 -20.36 2.25
CA ARG A 217 8.21 -18.99 2.42
C ARG A 217 7.31 -18.20 3.35
N ILE A 218 7.93 -17.48 4.29
CA ILE A 218 7.27 -16.37 5.01
C ILE A 218 7.66 -15.08 4.32
N ALA A 219 6.67 -14.38 3.74
CA ALA A 219 6.87 -13.07 3.13
C ALA A 219 6.83 -11.98 4.21
N VAL A 220 7.93 -11.29 4.42
CA VAL A 220 8.05 -10.16 5.34
C VAL A 220 8.03 -8.81 4.62
N THR A 221 8.09 -8.85 3.28
CA THR A 221 7.92 -7.70 2.38
C THR A 221 7.09 -8.09 1.17
N ASP A 222 6.53 -7.09 0.47
CA ASP A 222 5.83 -7.26 -0.81
C ASP A 222 6.73 -7.90 -1.88
N THR A 223 8.02 -7.54 -1.87
CA THR A 223 9.03 -8.10 -2.77
C THR A 223 9.27 -9.58 -2.49
N ASP A 224 9.31 -10.00 -1.23
CA ASP A 224 9.46 -11.42 -0.87
C ASP A 224 8.33 -12.25 -1.46
N PHE A 225 7.08 -11.79 -1.31
CA PHE A 225 5.93 -12.48 -1.85
C PHE A 225 5.99 -12.59 -3.37
N THR A 226 6.15 -11.44 -4.04
CA THR A 226 6.19 -11.39 -5.51
C THR A 226 7.32 -12.25 -6.07
N THR A 227 8.52 -12.18 -5.48
CA THR A 227 9.68 -12.95 -5.91
C THR A 227 9.46 -14.46 -5.72
N SER A 228 8.91 -14.87 -4.59
CA SER A 228 8.66 -16.30 -4.31
C SER A 228 7.70 -16.93 -5.31
N LEU A 229 6.60 -16.22 -5.67
CA LEU A 229 5.66 -16.71 -6.66
C LEU A 229 6.23 -16.64 -8.09
N THR A 230 6.91 -15.56 -8.47
CA THR A 230 7.43 -15.39 -9.83
C THR A 230 8.58 -16.36 -10.13
N SER A 231 9.44 -16.65 -9.16
CA SER A 231 10.51 -17.65 -9.30
C SER A 231 10.00 -19.09 -9.36
N GLY A 232 8.75 -19.35 -8.91
CA GLY A 232 8.20 -20.71 -8.76
C GLY A 232 8.70 -21.44 -7.51
N GLU A 233 9.36 -20.75 -6.57
CA GLU A 233 9.67 -21.27 -5.24
C GLU A 233 8.38 -21.74 -4.57
N THR A 234 7.37 -20.85 -4.56
CA THR A 234 6.02 -21.17 -4.10
C THR A 234 5.00 -21.07 -5.23
N ALA A 235 3.82 -21.65 -5.06
CA ALA A 235 2.79 -21.74 -6.07
C ALA A 235 1.48 -21.05 -5.68
N LEU A 236 1.24 -20.82 -4.40
CA LEU A 236 0.04 -20.19 -3.88
C LEU A 236 0.36 -19.34 -2.65
N GLY A 237 -0.56 -18.43 -2.31
CA GLY A 237 -0.46 -17.62 -1.11
C GLY A 237 -1.73 -16.81 -0.82
N PHE A 238 -1.70 -16.16 0.33
CA PHE A 238 -2.70 -15.19 0.76
C PHE A 238 -2.03 -13.83 0.78
N TYR A 239 -2.44 -12.91 -0.12
CA TYR A 239 -1.78 -11.61 -0.20
C TYR A 239 -2.65 -10.54 -0.86
N SER A 240 -2.14 -9.31 -0.92
CA SER A 240 -2.85 -8.15 -1.45
C SER A 240 -2.81 -8.06 -2.98
N GLU A 241 -3.86 -7.46 -3.55
CA GLU A 241 -4.09 -7.33 -4.99
C GLU A 241 -2.92 -6.74 -5.79
N PRO A 242 -2.21 -5.67 -5.36
CA PRO A 242 -1.11 -5.12 -6.15
C PRO A 242 0.00 -6.14 -6.43
N GLN A 243 0.34 -6.97 -5.43
CA GLN A 243 1.37 -8.00 -5.58
C GLN A 243 0.88 -9.15 -6.44
N LEU A 244 -0.38 -9.54 -6.29
CA LEU A 244 -1.02 -10.56 -7.12
C LEU A 244 -1.14 -10.10 -8.58
N THR A 245 -1.46 -8.82 -8.81
CA THR A 245 -1.46 -8.22 -10.15
C THR A 245 -0.06 -8.20 -10.76
N SER A 246 0.97 -7.90 -9.98
CA SER A 246 2.37 -7.96 -10.45
C SER A 246 2.75 -9.38 -10.91
N VAL A 247 2.38 -10.42 -10.15
CA VAL A 247 2.59 -11.82 -10.55
C VAL A 247 1.83 -12.15 -11.83
N ALA A 248 0.58 -11.70 -11.93
CA ALA A 248 -0.30 -11.99 -13.08
C ALA A 248 0.14 -11.36 -14.40
N GLN A 249 1.01 -10.36 -14.37
CA GLN A 249 1.62 -9.81 -15.59
C GLN A 249 2.47 -10.83 -16.36
N SER A 250 3.01 -11.82 -15.66
CA SER A 250 3.95 -12.78 -16.27
C SER A 250 3.46 -14.24 -16.18
N PHE A 251 2.50 -14.54 -15.31
CA PHE A 251 2.07 -15.92 -15.05
C PHE A 251 0.54 -16.02 -14.93
N PRO A 252 -0.06 -17.17 -15.34
CA PRO A 252 -1.49 -17.40 -15.14
C PRO A 252 -1.80 -17.52 -13.66
N LEU A 253 -2.54 -16.57 -13.12
CA LEU A 253 -2.92 -16.49 -11.70
C LEU A 253 -4.44 -16.64 -11.55
N VAL A 254 -4.85 -17.60 -10.71
CA VAL A 254 -6.24 -17.74 -10.29
C VAL A 254 -6.44 -16.98 -8.98
N ARG A 255 -7.33 -15.99 -8.99
CA ARG A 255 -7.72 -15.16 -7.86
C ARG A 255 -9.02 -15.69 -7.24
N LEU A 256 -9.02 -15.95 -5.94
CA LEU A 256 -10.13 -16.62 -5.27
C LEU A 256 -11.02 -15.61 -4.51
N THR A 257 -11.39 -14.52 -5.17
CA THR A 257 -12.18 -13.43 -4.58
C THR A 257 -13.65 -13.78 -4.36
N LYS A 258 -14.18 -14.74 -5.12
CA LYS A 258 -15.60 -15.17 -5.06
C LYS A 258 -15.69 -16.69 -4.84
N GLN A 259 -14.79 -17.23 -4.02
CA GLN A 259 -14.76 -18.64 -3.67
C GLN A 259 -15.38 -18.84 -2.28
N GLU A 260 -16.45 -19.63 -2.21
CA GLU A 260 -17.08 -19.99 -0.93
C GLU A 260 -16.09 -20.69 -0.01
N GLY A 261 -16.06 -20.33 1.28
CA GLY A 261 -15.11 -20.88 2.26
C GLY A 261 -13.71 -20.26 2.25
N LEU A 262 -13.44 -19.30 1.32
CA LEU A 262 -12.20 -18.54 1.27
C LEU A 262 -12.56 -17.04 1.33
N PRO A 263 -12.40 -16.37 2.48
CA PRO A 263 -12.82 -14.98 2.62
C PRO A 263 -11.95 -14.04 1.82
N THR A 264 -12.57 -13.02 1.22
CA THR A 264 -11.91 -11.85 0.66
C THR A 264 -12.01 -10.71 1.64
N PHE A 265 -10.87 -10.13 2.00
CA PHE A 265 -10.81 -8.91 2.82
C PHE A 265 -10.63 -7.73 1.87
N LEU A 266 -11.67 -6.92 1.69
CA LEU A 266 -11.52 -5.66 0.96
C LEU A 266 -10.93 -4.61 1.89
N TYR A 267 -10.01 -3.82 1.36
CA TYR A 267 -9.44 -2.67 2.05
C TYR A 267 -9.48 -1.44 1.15
N GLN A 268 -9.57 -0.30 1.79
CA GLN A 268 -9.48 0.99 1.16
C GLN A 268 -8.07 1.54 1.36
N SER A 269 -7.34 1.75 0.26
CA SER A 269 -6.06 2.45 0.29
C SER A 269 -6.24 3.96 0.15
N GLY A 270 -5.29 4.72 0.67
CA GLY A 270 -5.34 6.18 0.61
C GLY A 270 -4.16 6.85 1.28
N PHE A 271 -4.34 8.12 1.63
CA PHE A 271 -3.31 8.98 2.14
C PHE A 271 -3.70 9.59 3.49
N ALA A 272 -2.84 9.46 4.48
CA ALA A 272 -2.93 10.14 5.77
C ALA A 272 -1.91 11.28 5.81
N VAL A 273 -2.37 12.52 5.96
CA VAL A 273 -1.54 13.74 5.97
C VAL A 273 -1.24 14.13 7.40
N PHE A 274 0.04 14.35 7.72
CA PHE A 274 0.45 14.65 9.08
C PHE A 274 0.38 16.13 9.43
N LYS A 275 0.01 16.42 10.69
CA LYS A 275 0.19 17.72 11.33
C LYS A 275 1.69 18.05 11.43
N ASN A 276 2.00 19.33 11.68
CA ASN A 276 3.37 19.81 11.98
C ASN A 276 4.39 19.65 10.83
N ARG A 277 3.91 19.56 9.57
CA ARG A 277 4.79 19.56 8.39
C ARG A 277 4.77 20.90 7.69
N PRO A 278 5.95 21.38 7.19
CA PRO A 278 6.05 22.69 6.57
C PRO A 278 5.36 22.80 5.20
N ASN A 279 5.24 21.68 4.49
CA ASN A 279 4.79 21.63 3.09
C ASN A 279 3.31 21.22 2.94
N LEU A 280 2.47 21.50 3.93
CA LEU A 280 1.08 21.01 3.98
C LEU A 280 0.29 21.36 2.70
N GLU A 281 0.37 22.60 2.21
CA GLU A 281 -0.36 23.00 1.01
C GLU A 281 0.10 22.22 -0.23
N ALA A 282 1.41 22.09 -0.44
CA ALA A 282 1.96 21.32 -1.55
C ALA A 282 1.58 19.82 -1.44
N THR A 283 1.57 19.28 -0.22
CA THR A 283 1.13 17.90 0.05
C THR A 283 -0.32 17.69 -0.36
N LEU A 284 -1.24 18.58 0.06
CA LEU A 284 -2.66 18.47 -0.27
C LEU A 284 -2.92 18.66 -1.77
N GLN A 285 -2.19 19.57 -2.44
CA GLN A 285 -2.25 19.74 -3.89
C GLN A 285 -1.77 18.50 -4.64
N PHE A 286 -0.68 17.90 -4.19
CA PHE A 286 -0.17 16.65 -4.80
C PHE A 286 -1.13 15.48 -4.58
N ILE A 287 -1.67 15.32 -3.40
CA ILE A 287 -2.68 14.27 -3.11
C ILE A 287 -3.95 14.50 -3.94
N ASN A 288 -4.40 15.76 -4.10
CA ASN A 288 -5.51 16.07 -5.00
C ASN A 288 -5.21 15.67 -6.44
N HIS A 289 -3.99 15.91 -6.92
CA HIS A 289 -3.55 15.44 -8.24
C HIS A 289 -3.62 13.90 -8.32
N CYS A 290 -3.11 13.17 -7.32
CA CYS A 290 -3.09 11.71 -7.30
C CYS A 290 -4.48 11.07 -7.41
N ILE A 291 -5.53 11.68 -6.86
CA ILE A 291 -6.90 11.18 -6.91
C ILE A 291 -7.76 11.80 -8.03
N SER A 292 -7.15 12.55 -8.96
CA SER A 292 -7.86 13.01 -10.15
C SER A 292 -8.28 11.85 -11.04
N PRO A 293 -9.30 11.97 -11.90
CA PRO A 293 -9.79 10.86 -12.73
C PRO A 293 -8.70 10.19 -13.58
N GLU A 294 -7.83 11.00 -14.20
CA GLU A 294 -6.74 10.51 -15.03
C GLU A 294 -5.69 9.76 -14.19
N MET A 295 -5.23 10.34 -13.07
CA MET A 295 -4.21 9.71 -12.22
C MET A 295 -4.75 8.48 -11.51
N SER A 296 -6.02 8.48 -11.09
CA SER A 296 -6.69 7.30 -10.54
C SER A 296 -6.78 6.15 -11.56
N THR A 297 -6.96 6.48 -12.85
CA THR A 297 -6.91 5.48 -13.93
C THR A 297 -5.51 4.88 -14.09
N ILE A 298 -4.45 5.73 -14.13
CA ILE A 298 -3.06 5.27 -14.18
C ILE A 298 -2.73 4.40 -12.97
N TYR A 299 -3.16 4.83 -11.77
CA TYR A 299 -2.96 4.07 -10.55
C TYR A 299 -3.60 2.67 -10.65
N ALA A 300 -4.84 2.60 -11.12
CA ALA A 300 -5.55 1.34 -11.27
C ALA A 300 -4.88 0.39 -12.29
N GLU A 301 -4.37 0.93 -13.39
CA GLU A 301 -3.70 0.15 -14.44
C GLU A 301 -2.35 -0.41 -13.98
N VAL A 302 -1.61 0.32 -13.16
CA VAL A 302 -0.24 -0.05 -12.75
C VAL A 302 -0.21 -0.75 -11.40
N ALA A 303 -0.90 -0.22 -10.40
CA ALA A 303 -0.93 -0.77 -9.05
C ALA A 303 -1.92 -1.95 -8.90
N GLY A 304 -2.96 -2.02 -9.75
CA GLY A 304 -3.93 -3.11 -9.68
C GLY A 304 -5.00 -2.94 -8.61
N GLU A 305 -5.29 -1.73 -8.15
CA GLU A 305 -6.39 -1.44 -7.23
C GLU A 305 -7.51 -0.67 -7.95
N ALA A 306 -8.77 -1.00 -7.64
CA ALA A 306 -9.92 -0.36 -8.27
C ALA A 306 -10.03 1.12 -7.82
N PRO A 307 -10.16 2.09 -8.76
CA PRO A 307 -10.18 3.51 -8.42
C PRO A 307 -11.46 3.87 -7.67
N LEU A 308 -11.34 4.74 -6.66
CA LEU A 308 -12.50 5.26 -5.92
C LEU A 308 -13.08 6.55 -6.53
N ASN A 309 -12.32 7.25 -7.36
CA ASN A 309 -12.86 8.37 -8.12
C ASN A 309 -13.85 7.84 -9.16
N VAL A 310 -15.14 8.19 -9.02
CA VAL A 310 -16.23 7.67 -9.86
C VAL A 310 -16.14 8.09 -11.34
N LYS A 311 -15.30 9.06 -11.65
CA LYS A 311 -15.02 9.51 -13.04
C LYS A 311 -13.81 8.80 -13.66
N ALA A 312 -13.04 8.05 -12.87
CA ALA A 312 -11.90 7.27 -13.35
C ALA A 312 -12.37 6.00 -14.09
N LYS A 313 -11.53 5.55 -15.03
CA LYS A 313 -11.79 4.29 -15.72
C LYS A 313 -11.28 3.12 -14.88
N THR A 314 -12.14 2.15 -14.61
CA THR A 314 -11.76 0.88 -13.99
C THR A 314 -11.31 -0.12 -15.07
N PRO A 315 -10.06 -0.62 -15.03
CA PRO A 315 -9.58 -1.65 -15.95
C PRO A 315 -10.39 -2.95 -15.87
N ASP A 316 -10.56 -3.62 -17.02
CA ASP A 316 -11.27 -4.92 -17.06
C ASP A 316 -10.60 -5.99 -16.18
N ALA A 317 -9.28 -5.92 -16.02
CA ALA A 317 -8.50 -6.80 -15.16
C ALA A 317 -8.91 -6.74 -13.68
N LEU A 318 -9.59 -5.68 -13.24
CA LEU A 318 -10.03 -5.48 -11.85
C LEU A 318 -11.51 -5.85 -11.62
N LYS A 319 -12.21 -6.39 -12.62
CA LYS A 319 -13.62 -6.80 -12.48
C LYS A 319 -13.85 -7.88 -11.41
N HIS A 320 -12.83 -8.66 -11.07
CA HIS A 320 -12.89 -9.64 -9.99
C HIS A 320 -13.05 -9.01 -8.59
N LEU A 321 -12.76 -7.70 -8.43
CA LEU A 321 -13.03 -6.92 -7.21
C LEU A 321 -14.40 -6.21 -7.24
N ALA A 322 -15.18 -6.36 -8.30
CA ALA A 322 -16.53 -5.83 -8.37
C ALA A 322 -17.52 -6.87 -7.80
N PHE A 323 -18.16 -6.55 -6.69
CA PHE A 323 -19.13 -7.40 -6.01
C PHE A 323 -20.53 -6.80 -6.11
N THR A 324 -21.54 -7.63 -6.38
CA THR A 324 -22.93 -7.27 -6.09
C THR A 324 -23.16 -7.25 -4.58
N ALA A 325 -24.30 -6.73 -4.10
CA ALA A 325 -24.61 -6.74 -2.66
C ALA A 325 -24.65 -8.18 -2.11
N GLU A 326 -25.27 -9.11 -2.86
CA GLU A 326 -25.34 -10.53 -2.48
C GLU A 326 -23.94 -11.19 -2.47
N GLU A 327 -23.11 -10.92 -3.47
CA GLU A 327 -21.73 -11.42 -3.52
C GLU A 327 -20.88 -10.84 -2.40
N PHE A 328 -21.10 -9.55 -2.05
CA PHE A 328 -20.38 -8.91 -0.95
C PHE A 328 -20.71 -9.61 0.37
N ASP A 329 -21.97 -9.81 0.67
CA ASP A 329 -22.40 -10.50 1.90
C ASP A 329 -21.90 -11.95 1.97
N LYS A 330 -21.69 -12.59 0.80
CA LYS A 330 -21.28 -13.99 0.73
C LYS A 330 -19.78 -14.20 0.79
N TYR A 331 -18.99 -13.33 0.15
CA TYR A 331 -17.56 -13.57 -0.09
C TYR A 331 -16.63 -12.59 0.62
N VAL A 332 -17.14 -11.43 1.05
CA VAL A 332 -16.33 -10.39 1.65
C VAL A 332 -16.48 -10.42 3.17
N TYR A 333 -15.36 -10.42 3.86
CA TYR A 333 -15.32 -10.22 5.29
C TYR A 333 -14.68 -8.87 5.63
N VAL A 334 -15.34 -8.09 6.48
CA VAL A 334 -14.85 -6.79 6.96
C VAL A 334 -14.57 -6.91 8.46
N PRO A 335 -13.32 -7.03 8.89
CA PRO A 335 -12.96 -7.18 10.29
C PRO A 335 -13.15 -5.87 11.07
N ASP A 336 -13.38 -5.98 12.38
CA ASP A 336 -13.26 -4.82 13.26
C ASP A 336 -11.79 -4.45 13.51
N PHE A 337 -11.29 -3.47 12.76
CA PHE A 337 -9.91 -2.99 12.90
C PHE A 337 -9.59 -2.40 14.29
N ASN A 338 -10.57 -2.04 15.13
CA ASN A 338 -10.27 -1.65 16.50
C ASN A 338 -9.83 -2.85 17.32
N VAL A 339 -10.46 -4.01 17.13
CA VAL A 339 -10.05 -5.27 17.76
C VAL A 339 -8.68 -5.68 17.22
N VAL A 340 -8.52 -5.75 15.90
CA VAL A 340 -7.26 -6.13 15.25
C VAL A 340 -6.08 -5.30 15.76
N LEU A 341 -6.20 -3.97 15.75
CA LEU A 341 -5.14 -3.07 16.24
C LEU A 341 -4.83 -3.25 17.73
N THR A 342 -5.86 -3.49 18.55
CA THR A 342 -5.67 -3.67 20.00
C THR A 342 -4.94 -4.98 20.31
N GLN A 343 -5.16 -6.01 19.51
CA GLN A 343 -4.59 -7.34 19.69
C GLN A 343 -3.27 -7.59 18.93
N GLN A 344 -2.89 -6.70 18.02
CA GLN A 344 -1.77 -6.90 17.09
C GLN A 344 -0.46 -7.32 17.80
N ASP A 345 -0.09 -6.65 18.89
CA ASP A 345 1.13 -6.96 19.64
C ASP A 345 1.06 -8.32 20.33
N ALA A 346 -0.10 -8.67 20.90
CA ALA A 346 -0.32 -9.96 21.53
C ALA A 346 -0.28 -11.11 20.50
N TRP A 347 -0.91 -10.91 19.34
CA TRP A 347 -0.90 -11.88 18.25
C TRP A 347 0.49 -12.04 17.63
N THR A 348 1.26 -10.96 17.50
CA THR A 348 2.65 -11.02 17.01
C THR A 348 3.53 -11.84 17.96
N LYS A 349 3.43 -11.61 19.27
CA LYS A 349 4.15 -12.40 20.28
C LYS A 349 3.74 -13.86 20.25
N ARG A 350 2.45 -14.14 20.05
CA ARG A 350 1.95 -15.51 19.94
C ARG A 350 2.51 -16.19 18.71
N TRP A 351 2.53 -15.52 17.57
CA TRP A 351 3.17 -16.02 16.35
C TRP A 351 4.64 -16.37 16.60
N GLU A 352 5.40 -15.47 17.21
CA GLU A 352 6.83 -15.68 17.50
C GLU A 352 7.10 -16.88 18.41
N ASN A 353 6.21 -17.10 19.39
CA ASN A 353 6.38 -18.16 20.38
C ASN A 353 5.82 -19.52 19.94
N GLU A 354 4.72 -19.57 19.20
CA GLU A 354 3.98 -20.79 18.94
C GLU A 354 4.06 -21.26 17.49
N ILE A 355 4.25 -20.34 16.52
CA ILE A 355 4.21 -20.65 15.09
C ILE A 355 5.60 -20.60 14.45
N ALA A 356 6.34 -19.51 14.65
CA ALA A 356 7.66 -19.34 14.03
C ALA A 356 8.65 -20.50 14.31
N PRO A 357 8.66 -21.15 15.51
CA PRO A 357 9.52 -22.29 15.76
C PRO A 357 9.15 -23.56 14.99
N LEU A 358 7.98 -23.63 14.36
CA LEU A 358 7.48 -24.78 13.59
C LEU A 358 7.75 -24.66 12.08
N LEU A 359 8.15 -23.47 11.63
CA LEU A 359 8.44 -23.13 10.24
C LEU A 359 9.94 -23.28 9.96
#